data_9fd671af3b48a7cf6f59f3df72102c67
#
_entry.id   9fd671af3b48a7cf6f59f3df72102c67
#
_cell.length_a   1.000
_cell.length_b   1.000
_cell.length_c   1.000
_cell.angle_alpha   90.00
_cell.angle_beta   90.00
_cell.angle_gamma   90.00
#
_symmetry.space_group_name_H-M   'P 1'
#
loop_
_entity.id
_entity.type
_entity.pdbx_description
1 polymer ?
#
loop_
_entity_poly.entity_id
_entity_poly.type
_entity_poly.pdbx_seq_one_letter_code
_entity_poly.pdbx_strand_id
1 'polypeptide(L)'
;IELPSQQSLSLLAPDKKKESILRPMQLISGRIEENSTELVKYRHAPKFAPAGQSTQMIIGATRETDLQILRLSERLYQKYRLKRVFYSAYLPVAESPLLPALTTKPPLLREHRLYQADWLLRYYGFTSDELLDEKHPSFHPLVDPKCGWALNHPELFPVEVNRAPYETLLRVPGIGVKSACRIVTARRQGRLDYGALKKLGVVLKRAQYFITCSGKLADGL
;
A
#
# COMPACT_ATOMS: atom_id res chain seq x y z
N ILE A 1 -15.68 7.30 -2.01
CA ILE A 1 -16.10 6.11 -2.81
C ILE A 1 -16.33 4.98 -1.83
N GLU A 2 -17.58 4.60 -1.60
CA GLU A 2 -17.87 3.53 -0.64
C GLU A 2 -17.72 2.13 -1.26
N LEU A 3 -17.99 2.00 -2.56
CA LEU A 3 -17.93 0.75 -3.33
C LEU A 3 -16.87 0.84 -4.44
N PRO A 4 -16.02 -0.20 -4.59
CA PRO A 4 -14.84 -0.12 -5.45
C PRO A 4 -15.16 -0.10 -6.96
N SER A 5 -16.24 -0.75 -7.39
CA SER A 5 -16.58 -0.87 -8.81
C SER A 5 -17.87 -0.15 -9.20
N GLN A 6 -18.01 0.16 -10.50
CA GLN A 6 -19.26 0.69 -11.03
C GLN A 6 -20.39 -0.31 -10.90
N GLN A 7 -20.09 -1.60 -11.07
CA GLN A 7 -21.08 -2.68 -10.96
C GLN A 7 -21.65 -2.75 -9.54
N SER A 8 -20.78 -2.73 -8.51
CA SER A 8 -21.20 -2.74 -7.12
C SER A 8 -21.95 -1.48 -6.73
N LEU A 9 -21.54 -0.31 -7.27
CA LEU A 9 -22.23 0.94 -7.05
C LEU A 9 -23.64 0.90 -7.63
N SER A 10 -23.80 0.42 -8.88
CA SER A 10 -25.12 0.30 -9.52
C SER A 10 -26.02 -0.72 -8.81
N LEU A 11 -25.43 -1.76 -8.19
CA LEU A 11 -26.18 -2.80 -7.49
C LEU A 11 -26.68 -2.34 -6.10
N LEU A 12 -25.81 -1.70 -5.32
CA LEU A 12 -26.08 -1.38 -3.91
C LEU A 12 -26.42 0.08 -3.65
N ALA A 13 -26.11 0.98 -4.58
CA ALA A 13 -26.36 2.41 -4.47
C ALA A 13 -26.70 3.00 -5.86
N PRO A 14 -27.83 2.60 -6.49
CA PRO A 14 -28.17 2.97 -7.86
C PRO A 14 -28.31 4.49 -8.07
N ASP A 15 -28.65 5.23 -7.03
CA ASP A 15 -28.75 6.69 -7.06
C ASP A 15 -27.38 7.40 -7.14
N LYS A 16 -26.28 6.68 -6.85
CA LYS A 16 -24.92 7.22 -6.88
C LYS A 16 -24.25 6.93 -8.23
N LYS A 17 -23.91 7.97 -8.97
CA LYS A 17 -23.13 7.85 -10.21
C LYS A 17 -21.64 8.07 -9.93
N LYS A 18 -20.79 7.29 -10.57
CA LYS A 18 -19.33 7.40 -10.41
C LYS A 18 -18.81 8.80 -10.73
N GLU A 19 -19.37 9.44 -11.77
CA GLU A 19 -19.02 10.81 -12.16
C GLU A 19 -19.31 11.83 -11.05
N SER A 20 -20.43 11.66 -10.34
CA SER A 20 -20.83 12.53 -9.22
C SER A 20 -19.87 12.43 -8.04
N ILE A 21 -19.15 11.32 -7.90
CA ILE A 21 -18.12 11.10 -6.88
C ILE A 21 -16.76 11.63 -7.35
N LEU A 22 -16.37 11.35 -8.59
CA LEU A 22 -15.04 11.66 -9.10
C LEU A 22 -14.87 13.13 -9.49
N ARG A 23 -15.93 13.81 -9.95
CA ARG A 23 -15.89 15.22 -10.30
C ARG A 23 -15.51 16.15 -9.14
N PRO A 24 -16.10 16.03 -7.93
CA PRO A 24 -15.64 16.78 -6.76
C PRO A 24 -14.18 16.49 -6.40
N MET A 25 -13.72 15.22 -6.49
CA MET A 25 -12.33 14.88 -6.22
C MET A 25 -11.37 15.59 -7.18
N GLN A 26 -11.72 15.68 -8.46
CA GLN A 26 -10.94 16.38 -9.46
C GLN A 26 -10.88 17.88 -9.19
N LEU A 27 -12.01 18.51 -8.85
CA LEU A 27 -12.09 19.93 -8.50
C LEU A 27 -11.23 20.25 -7.27
N ILE A 28 -11.31 19.43 -6.23
CA ILE A 28 -10.49 19.59 -5.01
C ILE A 28 -9.00 19.44 -5.33
N SER A 29 -8.63 18.45 -6.14
CA SER A 29 -7.25 18.23 -6.55
C SER A 29 -6.69 19.41 -7.33
N GLY A 30 -7.45 19.93 -8.29
CA GLY A 30 -7.08 21.13 -9.06
C GLY A 30 -6.88 22.37 -8.17
N ARG A 31 -7.80 22.62 -7.25
CA ARG A 31 -7.68 23.76 -6.33
C ARG A 31 -6.52 23.63 -5.35
N ILE A 32 -6.19 22.41 -4.88
CA ILE A 32 -4.99 22.18 -4.08
C ILE A 32 -3.73 22.52 -4.86
N GLU A 33 -3.69 22.18 -6.15
CA GLU A 33 -2.55 22.47 -7.03
C GLU A 33 -2.41 23.97 -7.31
N GLU A 34 -3.50 24.64 -7.69
CA GLU A 34 -3.56 26.08 -7.86
C GLU A 34 -3.09 26.83 -6.61
N ASN A 35 -3.64 26.45 -5.43
CA ASN A 35 -3.27 27.07 -4.16
C ASN A 35 -1.80 26.82 -3.79
N SER A 36 -1.23 25.66 -4.12
CA SER A 36 0.20 25.41 -3.91
C SER A 36 1.08 26.36 -4.74
N THR A 37 0.65 26.69 -5.95
CA THR A 37 1.32 27.64 -6.84
C THR A 37 1.16 29.08 -6.33
N GLU A 38 -0.01 29.46 -5.84
CA GLU A 38 -0.27 30.75 -5.20
C GLU A 38 0.56 30.99 -3.94
N LEU A 39 0.74 29.94 -3.10
CA LEU A 39 1.58 30.01 -1.90
C LEU A 39 3.06 30.25 -2.20
N VAL A 40 3.54 29.81 -3.36
CA VAL A 40 4.88 30.16 -3.82
C VAL A 40 4.99 31.66 -4.14
N LYS A 41 3.91 32.24 -4.71
CA LYS A 41 3.84 33.65 -5.10
C LYS A 41 3.49 34.59 -3.93
N TYR A 42 2.57 34.14 -3.05
CA TYR A 42 2.06 34.91 -1.92
C TYR A 42 2.19 34.13 -0.60
N ARG A 43 3.25 34.42 0.16
CA ARG A 43 3.64 33.68 1.38
C ARG A 43 2.54 33.58 2.48
N HIS A 44 1.58 34.49 2.48
CA HIS A 44 0.52 34.57 3.47
C HIS A 44 -0.86 34.15 2.94
N ALA A 45 -0.94 33.62 1.70
CA ALA A 45 -2.19 33.10 1.18
C ALA A 45 -2.75 31.97 2.05
N PRO A 46 -4.07 31.94 2.33
CA PRO A 46 -4.65 30.86 3.11
C PRO A 46 -4.52 29.52 2.38
N LYS A 47 -4.16 28.47 3.12
CA LYS A 47 -4.04 27.11 2.58
C LYS A 47 -5.41 26.52 2.30
N PHE A 48 -5.68 26.18 1.03
CA PHE A 48 -6.86 25.42 0.66
C PHE A 48 -6.64 23.93 0.99
N ALA A 49 -7.58 23.31 1.73
CA ALA A 49 -7.56 21.89 2.10
C ALA A 49 -6.17 21.39 2.55
N PRO A 50 -5.58 21.94 3.63
CA PRO A 50 -4.19 21.62 4.03
C PRO A 50 -3.98 20.15 4.42
N ALA A 51 -5.03 19.46 4.85
CA ALA A 51 -5.02 18.03 5.12
C ALA A 51 -5.08 17.17 3.83
N GLY A 52 -5.35 17.78 2.67
CA GLY A 52 -5.59 17.07 1.43
C GLY A 52 -6.98 16.41 1.40
N GLN A 53 -7.16 15.43 0.53
CA GLN A 53 -8.40 14.66 0.41
C GLN A 53 -8.16 13.17 0.65
N SER A 54 -9.16 12.50 1.17
CA SER A 54 -9.18 11.05 1.41
C SER A 54 -10.51 10.46 1.00
N THR A 55 -10.56 9.15 0.88
CA THR A 55 -11.79 8.40 0.63
C THR A 55 -11.81 7.10 1.42
N GLN A 56 -12.94 6.41 1.43
CA GLN A 56 -13.13 5.13 2.08
C GLN A 56 -13.72 4.12 1.07
N MET A 57 -13.35 2.84 1.23
CA MET A 57 -13.93 1.71 0.52
C MET A 57 -14.37 0.62 1.50
N ILE A 58 -15.56 0.08 1.27
CA ILE A 58 -16.08 -1.06 2.01
C ILE A 58 -15.57 -2.34 1.34
N ILE A 59 -14.99 -3.24 2.13
CA ILE A 59 -14.35 -4.47 1.65
C ILE A 59 -15.18 -5.68 2.04
N GLY A 60 -15.57 -6.48 1.05
CA GLY A 60 -16.30 -7.73 1.28
C GLY A 60 -17.82 -7.59 1.28
N ALA A 61 -18.38 -6.40 1.01
CA ALA A 61 -19.80 -6.26 0.69
C ALA A 61 -20.14 -6.81 -0.71
N THR A 62 -19.16 -6.78 -1.60
CA THR A 62 -19.26 -7.16 -3.01
C THR A 62 -18.05 -8.01 -3.43
N ARG A 63 -18.05 -8.53 -4.67
CA ARG A 63 -17.11 -9.58 -5.11
C ARG A 63 -15.79 -9.06 -5.69
N GLU A 64 -15.45 -7.79 -5.54
CA GLU A 64 -14.19 -7.26 -6.05
C GLU A 64 -12.99 -7.99 -5.44
N THR A 65 -12.00 -8.25 -6.29
CA THR A 65 -10.72 -8.82 -5.88
C THR A 65 -9.83 -7.77 -5.23
N ASP A 66 -8.80 -8.21 -4.49
CA ASP A 66 -7.83 -7.28 -3.90
C ASP A 66 -7.06 -6.50 -4.97
N LEU A 67 -6.78 -7.14 -6.12
CA LEU A 67 -6.15 -6.49 -7.28
C LEU A 67 -7.02 -5.34 -7.80
N GLN A 68 -8.33 -5.54 -7.96
CA GLN A 68 -9.24 -4.48 -8.43
C GLN A 68 -9.29 -3.30 -7.45
N ILE A 69 -9.34 -3.59 -6.15
CA ILE A 69 -9.35 -2.57 -5.09
C ILE A 69 -8.03 -1.80 -5.08
N LEU A 70 -6.91 -2.51 -5.20
CA LEU A 70 -5.58 -1.92 -5.14
C LEU A 70 -5.29 -1.06 -6.38
N ARG A 71 -5.65 -1.53 -7.59
CA ARG A 71 -5.59 -0.76 -8.84
C ARG A 71 -6.41 0.53 -8.75
N LEU A 72 -7.61 0.46 -8.15
CA LEU A 72 -8.42 1.65 -7.95
C LEU A 72 -7.74 2.63 -7.00
N SER A 73 -7.22 2.16 -5.86
CA SER A 73 -6.51 2.98 -4.88
C SER A 73 -5.29 3.67 -5.51
N GLU A 74 -4.49 2.94 -6.27
CA GLU A 74 -3.33 3.47 -6.98
C GLU A 74 -3.72 4.58 -7.96
N ARG A 75 -4.77 4.36 -8.78
CA ARG A 75 -5.30 5.39 -9.71
C ARG A 75 -5.83 6.62 -8.97
N LEU A 76 -6.44 6.45 -7.80
CA LEU A 76 -6.91 7.56 -6.98
C LEU A 76 -5.76 8.39 -6.43
N TYR A 77 -4.65 7.76 -6.01
CA TYR A 77 -3.44 8.46 -5.61
C TYR A 77 -2.81 9.23 -6.77
N GLN A 78 -2.64 8.57 -7.92
CA GLN A 78 -2.00 9.16 -9.09
C GLN A 78 -2.82 10.30 -9.71
N LYS A 79 -4.12 10.07 -9.93
CA LYS A 79 -4.98 11.02 -10.68
C LYS A 79 -5.54 12.13 -9.81
N TYR A 80 -5.93 11.82 -8.57
CA TYR A 80 -6.63 12.79 -7.70
C TYR A 80 -5.80 13.22 -6.49
N ARG A 81 -4.54 12.79 -6.41
CA ARG A 81 -3.60 13.15 -5.34
C ARG A 81 -4.16 12.93 -3.94
N LEU A 82 -4.94 11.87 -3.75
CA LEU A 82 -5.48 11.54 -2.44
C LEU A 82 -4.34 11.31 -1.44
N LYS A 83 -4.54 11.73 -0.21
CA LYS A 83 -3.61 11.45 0.89
C LYS A 83 -3.77 10.04 1.42
N ARG A 84 -5.00 9.51 1.42
CA ARG A 84 -5.28 8.18 1.93
C ARG A 84 -6.58 7.61 1.37
N VAL A 85 -6.58 6.32 1.12
CA VAL A 85 -7.75 5.48 0.99
C VAL A 85 -7.91 4.70 2.29
N PHE A 86 -9.08 4.75 2.90
CA PHE A 86 -9.45 3.94 4.05
C PHE A 86 -10.17 2.68 3.57
N TYR A 87 -9.88 1.57 4.18
CA TYR A 87 -10.56 0.29 3.94
C TYR A 87 -11.33 -0.08 5.18
N SER A 88 -12.58 -0.52 5.01
CA SER A 88 -13.44 -0.96 6.09
C SER A 88 -14.00 -2.33 5.75
N ALA A 89 -13.71 -3.33 6.54
CA ALA A 89 -14.35 -4.63 6.41
C ALA A 89 -15.87 -4.49 6.57
N TYR A 90 -16.62 -5.07 5.64
CA TYR A 90 -18.08 -5.07 5.71
C TYR A 90 -18.55 -5.85 6.93
N LEU A 91 -19.40 -5.23 7.74
CA LEU A 91 -20.11 -5.87 8.86
C LEU A 91 -21.56 -6.05 8.48
N PRO A 92 -22.07 -7.30 8.37
CA PRO A 92 -23.47 -7.54 8.09
C PRO A 92 -24.35 -7.05 9.26
N VAL A 93 -25.31 -6.15 8.97
CA VAL A 93 -26.23 -5.57 9.96
C VAL A 93 -27.69 -5.74 9.58
N ALA A 94 -27.98 -6.12 8.35
CA ALA A 94 -29.32 -6.34 7.83
C ALA A 94 -29.35 -7.49 6.81
N GLU A 95 -30.45 -8.21 6.75
CA GLU A 95 -30.67 -9.22 5.72
C GLU A 95 -30.98 -8.54 4.39
N SER A 96 -30.27 -8.95 3.36
CA SER A 96 -30.51 -8.51 1.98
C SER A 96 -30.02 -9.58 1.01
N PRO A 97 -30.74 -9.88 -0.06
CA PRO A 97 -30.28 -10.81 -1.09
C PRO A 97 -29.09 -10.31 -1.88
N LEU A 98 -28.79 -9.02 -1.78
CA LEU A 98 -27.66 -8.35 -2.47
C LEU A 98 -26.39 -8.27 -1.62
N LEU A 99 -26.46 -8.62 -0.35
CA LEU A 99 -25.39 -8.49 0.63
C LEU A 99 -25.03 -9.85 1.23
N PRO A 100 -23.81 -10.01 1.78
CA PRO A 100 -23.45 -11.21 2.53
C PRO A 100 -24.40 -11.46 3.69
N ALA A 101 -24.68 -12.73 3.97
CA ALA A 101 -25.57 -13.15 5.05
C ALA A 101 -25.09 -12.62 6.42
N LEU A 102 -26.03 -12.41 7.37
CA LEU A 102 -25.72 -11.93 8.72
C LEU A 102 -24.69 -12.78 9.48
N THR A 103 -24.61 -14.06 9.15
CA THR A 103 -23.64 -15.01 9.73
C THR A 103 -22.22 -14.86 9.15
N THR A 104 -22.03 -14.07 8.08
CA THR A 104 -20.74 -13.87 7.43
C THR A 104 -19.81 -13.07 8.35
N LYS A 105 -18.64 -13.64 8.64
CA LYS A 105 -17.63 -12.94 9.43
C LYS A 105 -17.02 -11.79 8.63
N PRO A 106 -16.84 -10.60 9.23
CA PRO A 106 -16.14 -9.48 8.59
C PRO A 106 -14.75 -9.88 8.13
N PRO A 107 -14.32 -9.50 6.91
CA PRO A 107 -13.02 -9.89 6.35
C PRO A 107 -11.87 -9.02 6.89
N LEU A 108 -11.66 -9.00 8.22
CA LEU A 108 -10.67 -8.16 8.90
C LEU A 108 -9.24 -8.42 8.45
N LEU A 109 -8.89 -9.70 8.19
CA LEU A 109 -7.56 -10.03 7.69
C LEU A 109 -7.33 -9.44 6.29
N ARG A 110 -8.35 -9.48 5.42
CA ARG A 110 -8.31 -8.90 4.08
C ARG A 110 -8.15 -7.38 4.13
N GLU A 111 -8.91 -6.72 4.99
CA GLU A 111 -8.74 -5.28 5.28
C GLU A 111 -7.30 -4.97 5.69
N HIS A 112 -6.76 -5.74 6.64
CA HIS A 112 -5.38 -5.56 7.10
C HIS A 112 -4.34 -5.76 5.98
N ARG A 113 -4.51 -6.77 5.10
CA ARG A 113 -3.62 -6.98 3.94
C ARG A 113 -3.69 -5.83 2.94
N LEU A 114 -4.87 -5.28 2.69
CA LEU A 114 -5.04 -4.11 1.84
C LEU A 114 -4.34 -2.88 2.42
N TYR A 115 -4.43 -2.63 3.74
CA TYR A 115 -3.65 -1.56 4.38
C TYR A 115 -2.14 -1.78 4.27
N GLN A 116 -1.65 -3.00 4.40
CA GLN A 116 -0.24 -3.32 4.21
C GLN A 116 0.20 -3.04 2.76
N ALA A 117 -0.60 -3.45 1.77
CA ALA A 117 -0.31 -3.21 0.35
C ALA A 117 -0.40 -1.72 -0.01
N ASP A 118 -1.40 -1.01 0.49
CA ASP A 118 -1.51 0.44 0.35
C ASP A 118 -0.25 1.19 0.83
N TRP A 119 0.32 0.73 1.93
CA TRP A 119 1.58 1.26 2.44
C TRP A 119 2.75 1.02 1.48
N LEU A 120 2.79 -0.14 0.81
CA LEU A 120 3.79 -0.47 -0.21
C LEU A 120 3.66 0.43 -1.45
N LEU A 121 2.44 0.69 -1.93
CA LEU A 121 2.18 1.62 -3.03
C LEU A 121 2.69 3.04 -2.71
N ARG A 122 2.36 3.55 -1.53
CA ARG A 122 2.62 4.95 -1.20
C ARG A 122 4.05 5.27 -0.81
N TYR A 123 4.78 4.32 -0.23
CA TYR A 123 6.08 4.61 0.40
C TYR A 123 7.23 3.73 -0.06
N TYR A 124 6.96 2.61 -0.74
CA TYR A 124 7.99 1.65 -1.14
C TYR A 124 8.17 1.56 -2.65
N GLY A 125 7.38 2.30 -3.41
CA GLY A 125 7.46 2.31 -4.86
C GLY A 125 7.01 1.00 -5.52
N PHE A 126 6.12 0.24 -4.87
CA PHE A 126 5.42 -0.87 -5.51
C PHE A 126 4.25 -0.37 -6.35
N THR A 127 3.89 -1.13 -7.37
CA THR A 127 2.66 -0.96 -8.12
C THR A 127 1.65 -2.04 -7.76
N SER A 128 0.37 -1.82 -8.07
CA SER A 128 -0.67 -2.83 -7.84
C SER A 128 -0.43 -4.11 -8.65
N ASP A 129 -0.01 -3.96 -9.90
CA ASP A 129 0.24 -5.07 -10.83
C ASP A 129 1.54 -5.82 -10.52
N GLU A 130 2.44 -5.22 -9.72
CA GLU A 130 3.62 -5.88 -9.19
C GLU A 130 3.29 -6.77 -7.99
N LEU A 131 2.31 -6.36 -7.16
CA LEU A 131 1.91 -7.08 -5.95
C LEU A 131 0.94 -8.24 -6.22
N LEU A 132 0.05 -8.09 -7.20
CA LEU A 132 -0.99 -9.05 -7.56
C LEU A 132 -1.17 -9.09 -9.08
N ASP A 133 -1.63 -10.21 -9.60
CA ASP A 133 -1.96 -10.44 -11.00
C ASP A 133 -3.35 -11.07 -11.20
N GLU A 134 -3.78 -11.26 -12.44
CA GLU A 134 -5.08 -11.84 -12.76
C GLU A 134 -5.18 -13.33 -12.37
N LYS A 135 -4.05 -14.04 -12.21
CA LYS A 135 -4.02 -15.44 -11.78
C LYS A 135 -4.12 -15.53 -10.25
N HIS A 136 -3.53 -14.56 -9.55
CA HIS A 136 -3.51 -14.46 -8.09
C HIS A 136 -4.03 -13.09 -7.66
N PRO A 137 -5.36 -12.84 -7.82
CA PRO A 137 -5.93 -11.51 -7.63
C PRO A 137 -6.20 -11.14 -6.16
N SER A 138 -5.87 -12.02 -5.22
CA SER A 138 -6.11 -11.82 -3.78
C SER A 138 -4.86 -12.14 -2.97
N PHE A 139 -4.65 -11.40 -1.88
CA PHE A 139 -3.50 -11.60 -1.00
C PHE A 139 -3.56 -12.93 -0.26
N HIS A 140 -2.37 -13.50 -0.05
CA HIS A 140 -2.22 -14.73 0.69
C HIS A 140 -2.57 -14.52 2.18
N PRO A 141 -3.36 -15.42 2.81
CA PRO A 141 -3.78 -15.24 4.19
C PRO A 141 -2.63 -15.35 5.22
N LEU A 142 -1.63 -16.21 4.96
CA LEU A 142 -0.58 -16.50 5.94
C LEU A 142 0.60 -15.52 5.91
N VAL A 143 0.90 -14.91 4.76
CA VAL A 143 2.04 -14.00 4.61
C VAL A 143 1.58 -12.58 4.27
N ASP A 144 2.36 -11.58 4.69
CA ASP A 144 2.08 -10.20 4.31
C ASP A 144 2.40 -9.94 2.81
N PRO A 145 1.81 -8.89 2.19
CA PRO A 145 1.96 -8.63 0.76
C PRO A 145 3.41 -8.52 0.29
N LYS A 146 4.30 -7.91 1.07
CA LYS A 146 5.71 -7.77 0.73
C LYS A 146 6.45 -9.11 0.77
N CYS A 147 6.15 -9.93 1.77
CA CYS A 147 6.71 -11.27 1.88
C CYS A 147 6.19 -12.16 0.75
N GLY A 148 4.89 -12.10 0.46
CA GLY A 148 4.29 -12.83 -0.67
C GLY A 148 4.96 -12.47 -2.00
N TRP A 149 5.17 -11.18 -2.25
CA TRP A 149 5.90 -10.71 -3.42
C TRP A 149 7.33 -11.28 -3.48
N ALA A 150 8.07 -11.21 -2.39
CA ALA A 150 9.45 -11.72 -2.33
C ALA A 150 9.55 -13.24 -2.56
N LEU A 151 8.58 -14.01 -2.07
CA LEU A 151 8.52 -15.45 -2.30
C LEU A 151 8.21 -15.81 -3.77
N ASN A 152 7.52 -14.93 -4.49
CA ASN A 152 7.24 -15.08 -5.92
C ASN A 152 8.38 -14.58 -6.83
N HIS A 153 9.42 -13.95 -6.25
CA HIS A 153 10.58 -13.43 -6.99
C HIS A 153 11.90 -13.91 -6.38
N PRO A 154 12.10 -15.24 -6.25
CA PRO A 154 13.31 -15.80 -5.62
C PRO A 154 14.60 -15.42 -6.36
N GLU A 155 14.52 -15.12 -7.67
CA GLU A 155 15.63 -14.69 -8.50
C GLU A 155 16.26 -13.35 -8.07
N LEU A 156 15.55 -12.53 -7.31
CA LEU A 156 16.03 -11.25 -6.80
C LEU A 156 16.76 -11.38 -5.46
N PHE A 157 16.76 -12.56 -4.85
CA PHE A 157 17.30 -12.80 -3.52
C PHE A 157 18.40 -13.88 -3.52
N PRO A 158 19.34 -13.84 -2.57
CA PRO A 158 19.49 -12.86 -1.50
C PRO A 158 20.08 -11.52 -1.96
N VAL A 159 19.68 -10.43 -1.29
CA VAL A 159 20.16 -9.08 -1.54
C VAL A 159 21.38 -8.77 -0.67
N GLU A 160 22.51 -8.35 -1.27
CA GLU A 160 23.70 -7.90 -0.53
C GLU A 160 23.48 -6.47 0.03
N VAL A 161 23.29 -6.35 1.33
CA VAL A 161 22.90 -5.08 1.98
C VAL A 161 23.95 -3.99 1.87
N ASN A 162 25.23 -4.36 1.79
CA ASN A 162 26.34 -3.40 1.68
C ASN A 162 26.49 -2.78 0.28
N ARG A 163 25.77 -3.31 -0.74
CA ARG A 163 25.87 -2.85 -2.14
C ARG A 163 24.54 -2.45 -2.76
N ALA A 164 23.45 -3.09 -2.34
CA ALA A 164 22.16 -2.92 -2.97
C ALA A 164 21.68 -1.46 -3.00
N PRO A 165 21.06 -0.99 -4.09
CA PRO A 165 20.38 0.31 -4.14
C PRO A 165 19.28 0.42 -3.07
N TYR A 166 18.91 1.65 -2.73
CA TYR A 166 17.86 1.92 -1.75
C TYR A 166 16.52 1.24 -2.12
N GLU A 167 16.15 1.31 -3.39
CA GLU A 167 14.93 0.73 -3.94
C GLU A 167 14.91 -0.79 -3.80
N THR A 168 16.05 -1.46 -4.02
CA THR A 168 16.19 -2.91 -3.81
C THR A 168 16.07 -3.27 -2.33
N LEU A 169 16.66 -2.48 -1.42
CA LEU A 169 16.49 -2.69 0.02
C LEU A 169 15.02 -2.58 0.45
N LEU A 170 14.25 -1.69 -0.17
CA LEU A 170 12.81 -1.58 0.08
C LEU A 170 12.01 -2.82 -0.34
N ARG A 171 12.53 -3.64 -1.24
CA ARG A 171 11.90 -4.91 -1.65
C ARG A 171 12.07 -6.02 -0.62
N VAL A 172 13.10 -5.94 0.23
CA VAL A 172 13.42 -6.97 1.21
C VAL A 172 12.39 -7.01 2.35
N PRO A 173 11.73 -8.16 2.62
CA PRO A 173 10.90 -8.33 3.82
C PRO A 173 11.68 -8.01 5.09
N GLY A 174 11.10 -7.25 6.00
CA GLY A 174 11.75 -6.85 7.24
C GLY A 174 12.62 -5.58 7.16
N ILE A 175 12.85 -5.01 5.97
CA ILE A 175 13.51 -3.72 5.79
C ILE A 175 12.45 -2.67 5.44
N GLY A 176 12.29 -1.67 6.30
CA GLY A 176 11.38 -0.56 6.09
C GLY A 176 12.11 0.69 5.55
N VAL A 177 11.34 1.71 5.15
CA VAL A 177 11.85 2.98 4.63
C VAL A 177 12.95 3.58 5.54
N LYS A 178 12.68 3.68 6.85
CA LYS A 178 13.64 4.21 7.82
C LYS A 178 14.91 3.36 7.92
N SER A 179 14.76 2.02 7.94
CA SER A 179 15.90 1.10 8.02
C SER A 179 16.71 1.14 6.73
N ALA A 180 16.09 1.18 5.55
CA ALA A 180 16.78 1.30 4.27
C ALA A 180 17.60 2.61 4.18
N CYS A 181 17.02 3.76 4.58
CA CYS A 181 17.75 5.02 4.66
C CYS A 181 18.99 4.93 5.58
N ARG A 182 18.80 4.34 6.77
CA ARG A 182 19.89 4.17 7.74
C ARG A 182 20.99 3.24 7.21
N ILE A 183 20.63 2.14 6.55
CA ILE A 183 21.58 1.22 5.90
C ILE A 183 22.41 1.98 4.86
N VAL A 184 21.78 2.71 3.94
CA VAL A 184 22.48 3.46 2.88
C VAL A 184 23.43 4.51 3.46
N THR A 185 23.06 5.13 4.58
CA THR A 185 23.91 6.11 5.26
C THR A 185 25.06 5.43 6.01
N ALA A 186 24.77 4.41 6.82
CA ALA A 186 25.76 3.78 7.71
C ALA A 186 26.84 3.01 6.93
N ARG A 187 26.50 2.34 5.83
CA ARG A 187 27.47 1.59 5.03
C ARG A 187 28.54 2.45 4.35
N ARG A 188 28.36 3.78 4.29
CA ARG A 188 29.38 4.73 3.80
C ARG A 188 30.58 4.83 4.75
N GLN A 189 30.38 4.52 6.04
CA GLN A 189 31.41 4.57 7.07
C GLN A 189 32.08 3.23 7.34
N GLY A 190 31.46 2.14 6.92
CA GLY A 190 31.99 0.79 7.11
C GLY A 190 31.00 -0.29 6.70
N ARG A 191 31.51 -1.51 6.58
CA ARG A 191 30.68 -2.67 6.25
C ARG A 191 29.73 -3.01 7.40
N LEU A 192 28.49 -3.28 7.06
CA LEU A 192 27.47 -3.68 8.01
C LEU A 192 27.41 -5.20 8.12
N ASP A 193 27.25 -5.68 9.33
CA ASP A 193 26.93 -7.06 9.69
C ASP A 193 25.48 -7.16 10.20
N TYR A 194 25.03 -8.38 10.52
CA TYR A 194 23.68 -8.62 11.02
C TYR A 194 23.39 -7.90 12.36
N GLY A 195 24.40 -7.77 13.23
CA GLY A 195 24.29 -7.06 14.50
C GLY A 195 24.04 -5.55 14.27
N ALA A 196 24.78 -4.95 13.33
CA ALA A 196 24.57 -3.56 12.92
C ALA A 196 23.19 -3.36 12.30
N LEU A 197 22.73 -4.26 11.41
CA LEU A 197 21.40 -4.19 10.81
C LEU A 197 20.27 -4.20 11.86
N LYS A 198 20.40 -5.01 12.91
CA LYS A 198 19.45 -5.04 14.02
C LYS A 198 19.37 -3.67 14.72
N LYS A 199 20.52 -3.04 15.00
CA LYS A 199 20.59 -1.69 15.60
C LYS A 199 20.01 -0.60 14.69
N LEU A 200 20.08 -0.78 13.37
CA LEU A 200 19.48 0.13 12.39
C LEU A 200 17.96 -0.06 12.23
N GLY A 201 17.37 -1.03 12.94
CA GLY A 201 15.93 -1.27 12.97
C GLY A 201 15.41 -2.24 11.90
N VAL A 202 16.30 -3.09 11.35
CA VAL A 202 15.90 -4.20 10.47
C VAL A 202 15.24 -5.30 11.30
N VAL A 203 14.11 -5.82 10.84
CA VAL A 203 13.42 -6.95 11.45
C VAL A 203 14.08 -8.23 10.96
N LEU A 204 15.19 -8.64 11.61
CA LEU A 204 16.03 -9.77 11.19
C LEU A 204 15.26 -11.09 11.10
N LYS A 205 14.27 -11.34 11.96
CA LYS A 205 13.40 -12.53 11.88
C LYS A 205 12.77 -12.75 10.50
N ARG A 206 12.65 -11.69 9.70
CA ARG A 206 12.13 -11.74 8.33
C ARG A 206 13.24 -11.55 7.31
N ALA A 207 14.11 -10.55 7.52
CA ALA A 207 15.09 -10.13 6.53
C ALA A 207 16.20 -11.17 6.29
N GLN A 208 16.60 -11.94 7.32
CA GLN A 208 17.73 -12.87 7.24
C GLN A 208 17.63 -13.91 6.11
N TYR A 209 16.43 -14.28 5.72
CA TYR A 209 16.19 -15.23 4.62
C TYR A 209 16.34 -14.61 3.21
N PHE A 210 16.43 -13.30 3.14
CA PHE A 210 16.41 -12.55 1.88
C PHE A 210 17.65 -11.67 1.64
N ILE A 211 18.63 -11.71 2.57
CA ILE A 211 19.80 -10.83 2.51
C ILE A 211 21.11 -11.57 2.76
N THR A 212 22.18 -10.95 2.27
CA THR A 212 23.55 -11.25 2.69
C THR A 212 24.24 -10.00 3.24
N CYS A 213 25.22 -10.24 4.13
CA CYS A 213 26.12 -9.22 4.63
C CYS A 213 27.55 -9.58 4.25
N SER A 214 28.17 -8.86 3.32
CA SER A 214 29.50 -9.17 2.78
C SER A 214 29.59 -10.60 2.20
N GLY A 215 28.54 -10.99 1.49
CA GLY A 215 28.43 -12.31 0.85
C GLY A 215 28.09 -13.46 1.79
N LYS A 216 27.87 -13.21 3.08
CA LYS A 216 27.53 -14.25 4.07
C LYS A 216 26.04 -14.22 4.40
N LEU A 217 25.42 -15.40 4.50
CA LEU A 217 24.10 -15.60 5.11
C LEU A 217 24.16 -15.44 6.63
N ALA A 218 23.02 -15.33 7.29
CA ALA A 218 22.96 -15.33 8.74
C ALA A 218 23.37 -16.73 9.29
N ASP A 219 24.03 -16.74 10.44
CA ASP A 219 24.43 -18.00 11.07
C ASP A 219 23.21 -18.88 11.36
N GLY A 220 23.27 -20.15 10.97
CA GLY A 220 22.18 -21.11 11.14
C GLY A 220 21.15 -21.18 10.01
N LEU A 221 21.43 -20.56 8.86
CA LEU A 221 20.63 -20.69 7.62
C LEU A 221 21.37 -21.53 6.58
#